data_77880f9b4bcdbc49c52a4566fe34c167
#
_entry.id   77880f9b4bcdbc49c52a4566fe34c167
#
_cell.length_a   1.000
_cell.length_b   1.000
_cell.length_c   1.000
_cell.angle_alpha   90.00
_cell.angle_beta   90.00
_cell.angle_gamma   90.00
#
_symmetry.space_group_name_H-M   'P 1'
#
loop_
_entity.id
_entity.type
_entity.pdbx_description
1 polymer ?
#
loop_
_entity_poly.entity_id
_entity_poly.type
_entity_poly.pdbx_seq_one_letter_code
_entity_poly.pdbx_strand_id
1 'polypeptide(L)'
;MDRRAAIRLIIPVVTFALTLALRIHGIDRHFWMLRDQIRDWTIALGPFSALPLVGPATHVGGYTIGPAFYWILWLIRVLVGPWFDNLPHGGGIGQAMVQSAADAVLLVAIWRRTGSLWVALASTVLIVTAAYDLALSALVWNPMMGAALAKMATAMVLVGWPSRSNAGVAFTAALAWSAVHCYTGAVFAALGIFVSIVAGLFARGDRAGAVQSAVIIAAVVAVLEVPLVVHQMSSASAPPAMGAVTGSVGRILSGEARPQFAASWQGFAGAFTFIQGAPWQPGWLIWVLAGSALVVLVKYRRDPALLAITVLPQILAIAGYAFYVGDFLDRYYYFSLMPGAVLTLVLGLTAAPSPRIAQGIAAAVLLVAVAITPARVRFAATMHRMPEYGWLLDGSKRLVERGHSVKGIRTQFPLPLSADPEFLYRILGGRIDPSAEFTALLTRDGQVAYRK
;
A
#
# COMPACT_ATOMS: atom_id res chain seq x y z
N MET A 1 1.60 -17.59 -32.65
CA MET A 1 0.91 -16.70 -31.65
C MET A 1 0.53 -15.42 -32.38
N ASP A 2 -0.73 -15.04 -32.37
CA ASP A 2 -1.17 -13.80 -32.99
C ASP A 2 -0.42 -12.61 -32.38
N ARG A 3 0.02 -11.63 -33.21
CA ARG A 3 0.75 -10.41 -32.80
C ARG A 3 0.00 -9.66 -31.68
N ARG A 4 -1.33 -9.65 -31.75
CA ARG A 4 -2.16 -8.99 -30.70
C ARG A 4 -2.12 -9.76 -29.38
N ALA A 5 -2.11 -11.08 -29.41
CA ALA A 5 -1.97 -11.92 -28.22
C ALA A 5 -0.60 -11.74 -27.57
N ALA A 6 0.48 -11.67 -28.39
CA ALA A 6 1.82 -11.40 -27.93
C ALA A 6 1.92 -10.05 -27.20
N ILE A 7 1.40 -8.98 -27.78
CA ILE A 7 1.40 -7.64 -27.17
C ILE A 7 0.64 -7.64 -25.83
N ARG A 8 -0.51 -8.34 -25.76
CA ARG A 8 -1.29 -8.41 -24.51
C ARG A 8 -0.59 -9.16 -23.37
N LEU A 9 0.36 -10.03 -23.67
CA LEU A 9 1.18 -10.72 -22.68
C LEU A 9 2.45 -9.94 -22.35
N ILE A 10 3.13 -9.39 -23.34
CA ILE A 10 4.41 -8.69 -23.15
C ILE A 10 4.26 -7.43 -22.30
N ILE A 11 3.25 -6.59 -22.56
CA ILE A 11 3.10 -5.32 -21.86
C ILE A 11 2.98 -5.48 -20.33
N PRO A 12 2.10 -6.34 -19.77
CA PRO A 12 2.04 -6.52 -18.32
C PRO A 12 3.32 -7.12 -17.75
N VAL A 13 3.99 -8.04 -18.46
CA VAL A 13 5.27 -8.62 -18.00
C VAL A 13 6.35 -7.54 -17.94
N VAL A 14 6.47 -6.72 -18.98
CA VAL A 14 7.42 -5.60 -19.01
C VAL A 14 7.08 -4.58 -17.92
N THR A 15 5.80 -4.27 -17.72
CA THR A 15 5.37 -3.38 -16.63
C THR A 15 5.78 -3.94 -15.28
N PHE A 16 5.49 -5.20 -15.01
CA PHE A 16 5.92 -5.86 -13.77
C PHE A 16 7.44 -5.74 -13.57
N ALA A 17 8.23 -6.13 -14.58
CA ALA A 17 9.68 -6.14 -14.48
C ALA A 17 10.28 -4.74 -14.27
N LEU A 18 9.80 -3.73 -15.01
CA LEU A 18 10.28 -2.36 -14.89
C LEU A 18 9.90 -1.74 -13.55
N THR A 19 8.66 -1.93 -13.09
CA THR A 19 8.22 -1.38 -11.82
C THR A 19 8.89 -2.06 -10.63
N LEU A 20 9.13 -3.37 -10.71
CA LEU A 20 9.92 -4.08 -9.71
C LEU A 20 11.36 -3.56 -9.67
N ALA A 21 12.04 -3.48 -10.83
CA ALA A 21 13.41 -2.98 -10.90
C ALA A 21 13.56 -1.57 -10.32
N LEU A 22 12.61 -0.66 -10.61
CA LEU A 22 12.61 0.70 -10.06
C LEU A 22 12.48 0.72 -8.52
N ARG A 23 11.69 -0.18 -7.94
CA ARG A 23 11.45 -0.24 -6.49
C ARG A 23 12.59 -0.88 -5.71
N ILE A 24 13.20 -1.93 -6.25
CA ILE A 24 14.23 -2.70 -5.52
C ILE A 24 15.65 -2.19 -5.77
N HIS A 25 15.85 -1.20 -6.64
CA HIS A 25 17.19 -0.68 -6.96
C HIS A 25 17.92 -0.23 -5.70
N GLY A 26 19.03 -0.90 -5.38
CA GLY A 26 19.89 -0.60 -4.22
C GLY A 26 19.27 -0.89 -2.85
N ILE A 27 18.20 -1.68 -2.78
CA ILE A 27 17.50 -1.97 -1.52
C ILE A 27 18.38 -2.73 -0.51
N ASP A 28 19.27 -3.59 -0.98
CA ASP A 28 20.24 -4.34 -0.19
C ASP A 28 21.21 -3.46 0.60
N ARG A 29 21.41 -2.21 0.16
CA ARG A 29 22.30 -1.22 0.77
C ARG A 29 21.60 -0.09 1.51
N HIS A 30 20.33 0.16 1.19
CA HIS A 30 19.60 1.33 1.64
C HIS A 30 18.21 0.99 2.22
N PHE A 31 18.00 -0.23 2.67
CA PHE A 31 16.72 -0.62 3.25
C PHE A 31 16.40 0.19 4.50
N TRP A 32 15.20 0.75 4.56
CA TRP A 32 14.76 1.55 5.72
C TRP A 32 14.29 0.62 6.84
N MET A 33 15.19 0.35 7.78
CA MET A 33 14.98 -0.57 8.89
C MET A 33 14.57 0.19 10.15
N LEU A 34 13.29 0.47 10.31
CA LEU A 34 12.71 1.07 11.51
C LEU A 34 12.09 -0.01 12.43
N ARG A 35 11.71 0.43 13.62
CA ARG A 35 11.11 -0.44 14.64
C ARG A 35 9.93 -1.26 14.13
N ASP A 36 9.04 -0.65 13.32
CA ASP A 36 7.88 -1.35 12.78
C ASP A 36 8.29 -2.44 11.80
N GLN A 37 9.27 -2.19 10.91
CA GLN A 37 9.79 -3.19 9.98
C GLN A 37 10.49 -4.34 10.71
N ILE A 38 11.25 -4.05 11.77
CA ILE A 38 11.90 -5.06 12.61
C ILE A 38 10.84 -5.92 13.31
N ARG A 39 9.86 -5.29 13.97
CA ARG A 39 8.76 -5.98 14.65
C ARG A 39 8.02 -6.91 13.67
N ASP A 40 7.56 -6.36 12.56
CA ASP A 40 6.71 -7.06 11.62
C ASP A 40 7.48 -8.20 10.92
N TRP A 41 8.74 -7.98 10.58
CA TRP A 41 9.57 -9.04 10.01
C TRP A 41 9.90 -10.12 11.05
N THR A 42 10.16 -9.77 12.30
CA THR A 42 10.36 -10.74 13.40
C THR A 42 9.13 -11.64 13.58
N ILE A 43 7.92 -11.07 13.51
CA ILE A 43 6.67 -11.84 13.57
C ILE A 43 6.60 -12.83 12.38
N ALA A 44 6.92 -12.38 11.18
CA ALA A 44 6.89 -13.21 9.98
C ALA A 44 7.95 -14.33 9.96
N LEU A 45 9.06 -14.17 10.68
CA LEU A 45 10.09 -15.20 10.84
C LEU A 45 9.61 -16.40 11.65
N GLY A 46 8.59 -16.22 12.50
CA GLY A 46 8.00 -17.27 13.30
C GLY A 46 7.19 -18.31 12.49
N PRO A 47 6.74 -19.40 13.12
CA PRO A 47 5.85 -20.36 12.49
C PRO A 47 4.45 -19.75 12.29
N PHE A 48 3.69 -20.25 11.30
CA PHE A 48 2.34 -19.76 11.01
C PHE A 48 1.41 -19.81 12.23
N SER A 49 1.53 -20.85 13.04
CA SER A 49 0.73 -21.03 14.26
C SER A 49 0.98 -20.00 15.36
N ALA A 50 2.11 -19.27 15.28
CA ALA A 50 2.45 -18.20 16.24
C ALA A 50 2.09 -16.80 15.74
N LEU A 51 1.50 -16.68 14.53
CA LEU A 51 1.07 -15.38 14.03
C LEU A 51 -0.05 -14.81 14.90
N PRO A 52 -0.03 -13.48 15.16
CA PRO A 52 -1.08 -12.85 15.95
C PRO A 52 -2.42 -12.88 15.20
N LEU A 53 -3.52 -12.92 15.94
CA LEU A 53 -4.88 -12.85 15.40
C LEU A 53 -5.30 -11.43 15.01
N VAL A 54 -4.41 -10.46 15.19
CA VAL A 54 -4.59 -9.03 14.88
C VAL A 54 -3.47 -8.53 14.01
N GLY A 55 -3.72 -7.46 13.27
CA GLY A 55 -2.71 -6.75 12.48
C GLY A 55 -1.83 -5.83 13.33
N PRO A 56 -0.99 -4.99 12.70
CA PRO A 56 -0.18 -4.01 13.40
C PRO A 56 -1.03 -3.06 14.25
N ALA A 57 -0.49 -2.67 15.41
CA ALA A 57 -1.11 -1.68 16.26
C ALA A 57 -1.31 -0.36 15.51
N THR A 58 -2.44 0.29 15.70
CA THR A 58 -2.77 1.55 15.05
C THR A 58 -2.29 2.75 15.84
N HIS A 59 -2.06 3.86 15.17
CA HIS A 59 -1.65 5.13 15.82
C HIS A 59 -2.71 5.69 16.78
N VAL A 60 -3.97 5.35 16.54
CA VAL A 60 -5.10 5.72 17.39
C VAL A 60 -5.22 4.86 18.66
N GLY A 61 -4.27 3.96 18.86
CA GLY A 61 -4.21 3.05 20.01
C GLY A 61 -4.94 1.72 19.78
N GLY A 62 -4.34 0.63 20.25
CA GLY A 62 -4.88 -0.71 20.16
C GLY A 62 -4.87 -1.33 18.77
N TYR A 63 -5.59 -2.44 18.65
CA TYR A 63 -5.69 -3.22 17.42
C TYR A 63 -7.08 -3.03 16.82
N THR A 64 -7.14 -2.42 15.62
CA THR A 64 -8.40 -2.14 14.92
C THR A 64 -8.53 -2.91 13.62
N ILE A 65 -7.53 -3.71 13.27
CA ILE A 65 -7.45 -4.44 11.99
C ILE A 65 -7.10 -5.90 12.23
N GLY A 66 -7.60 -6.76 11.35
CA GLY A 66 -7.32 -8.19 11.37
C GLY A 66 -5.92 -8.56 10.85
N PRO A 67 -5.56 -9.84 10.86
CA PRO A 67 -4.17 -10.32 10.70
C PRO A 67 -3.68 -10.46 9.27
N ALA A 68 -4.44 -10.08 8.23
CA ALA A 68 -4.10 -10.40 6.84
C ALA A 68 -2.70 -9.87 6.43
N PHE A 69 -2.25 -8.74 7.00
CA PHE A 69 -0.89 -8.25 6.75
C PHE A 69 0.16 -9.27 7.15
N TYR A 70 0.07 -9.85 8.35
CA TYR A 70 1.04 -10.84 8.82
C TYR A 70 0.95 -12.17 8.07
N TRP A 71 -0.23 -12.60 7.63
CA TRP A 71 -0.38 -13.77 6.78
C TRP A 71 0.33 -13.61 5.44
N ILE A 72 0.14 -12.46 4.80
CA ILE A 72 0.81 -12.15 3.52
C ILE A 72 2.32 -12.00 3.72
N LEU A 73 2.74 -11.34 4.80
CA LEU A 73 4.16 -11.15 5.10
C LEU A 73 4.85 -12.49 5.40
N TRP A 74 4.18 -13.38 6.12
CA TRP A 74 4.66 -14.74 6.35
C TRP A 74 4.80 -15.51 5.04
N LEU A 75 3.82 -15.42 4.15
CA LEU A 75 3.90 -16.06 2.83
C LEU A 75 5.08 -15.50 2.01
N ILE A 76 5.30 -14.19 2.04
CA ILE A 76 6.47 -13.55 1.42
C ILE A 76 7.75 -14.10 2.03
N ARG A 77 7.81 -14.23 3.35
CA ARG A 77 8.98 -14.82 4.02
C ARG A 77 9.23 -16.25 3.58
N VAL A 78 8.21 -17.07 3.44
CA VAL A 78 8.36 -18.46 3.01
C VAL A 78 8.82 -18.58 1.54
N LEU A 79 8.27 -17.75 0.64
CA LEU A 79 8.50 -17.84 -0.80
C LEU A 79 9.74 -17.06 -1.26
N VAL A 80 10.02 -15.92 -0.64
CA VAL A 80 11.06 -14.97 -1.06
C VAL A 80 12.22 -14.92 -0.07
N GLY A 81 11.91 -14.99 1.23
CA GLY A 81 12.90 -14.86 2.31
C GLY A 81 14.15 -15.73 2.15
N PRO A 82 14.04 -17.03 1.82
CA PRO A 82 15.22 -17.92 1.69
C PRO A 82 16.25 -17.49 0.64
N TRP A 83 15.83 -16.75 -0.38
CA TRP A 83 16.71 -16.21 -1.43
C TRP A 83 17.58 -15.04 -0.93
N PHE A 84 17.28 -14.51 0.26
CA PHE A 84 17.92 -13.34 0.86
C PHE A 84 18.31 -13.59 2.33
N ASP A 85 18.67 -14.80 2.70
CA ASP A 85 19.05 -15.19 4.08
C ASP A 85 18.00 -14.81 5.14
N ASN A 86 16.73 -14.76 4.78
CA ASN A 86 15.62 -14.22 5.59
C ASN A 86 15.87 -12.81 6.14
N LEU A 87 16.74 -12.03 5.52
CA LEU A 87 16.99 -10.63 5.86
C LEU A 87 15.78 -9.73 5.50
N PRO A 88 15.55 -8.63 6.23
CA PRO A 88 14.34 -7.81 6.07
C PRO A 88 14.20 -7.15 4.69
N HIS A 89 15.31 -6.86 3.98
CA HIS A 89 15.25 -6.38 2.60
C HIS A 89 14.66 -7.42 1.64
N GLY A 90 14.81 -8.72 1.91
CA GLY A 90 14.11 -9.78 1.17
C GLY A 90 12.59 -9.69 1.32
N GLY A 91 12.10 -9.33 2.52
CA GLY A 91 10.70 -9.00 2.75
C GLY A 91 10.23 -7.78 1.96
N GLY A 92 11.06 -6.74 1.89
CA GLY A 92 10.83 -5.56 1.07
C GLY A 92 10.75 -5.89 -0.43
N ILE A 93 11.64 -6.75 -0.94
CA ILE A 93 11.59 -7.23 -2.32
C ILE A 93 10.27 -7.99 -2.59
N GLY A 94 9.87 -8.88 -1.68
CA GLY A 94 8.60 -9.59 -1.80
C GLY A 94 7.40 -8.64 -1.83
N GLN A 95 7.39 -7.61 -0.98
CA GLN A 95 6.35 -6.58 -1.02
C GLN A 95 6.36 -5.79 -2.33
N ALA A 96 7.54 -5.43 -2.85
CA ALA A 96 7.69 -4.79 -4.16
C ALA A 96 7.16 -5.68 -5.31
N MET A 97 7.34 -7.01 -5.22
CA MET A 97 6.75 -7.96 -6.18
C MET A 97 5.23 -7.92 -6.16
N VAL A 98 4.59 -7.90 -4.98
CA VAL A 98 3.13 -7.79 -4.84
C VAL A 98 2.63 -6.47 -5.42
N GLN A 99 3.30 -5.35 -5.14
CA GLN A 99 2.97 -4.04 -5.70
C GLN A 99 3.10 -4.02 -7.23
N SER A 100 4.19 -4.57 -7.77
CA SER A 100 4.44 -4.59 -9.21
C SER A 100 3.44 -5.49 -9.94
N ALA A 101 3.04 -6.60 -9.33
CA ALA A 101 1.97 -7.46 -9.85
C ALA A 101 0.62 -6.71 -9.85
N ALA A 102 0.30 -5.96 -8.79
CA ALA A 102 -0.90 -5.15 -8.70
C ALA A 102 -0.94 -4.09 -9.81
N ASP A 103 0.18 -3.43 -10.10
CA ASP A 103 0.28 -2.44 -11.16
C ASP A 103 0.09 -3.05 -12.56
N ALA A 104 0.71 -4.19 -12.82
CA ALA A 104 0.58 -4.90 -14.09
C ALA A 104 -0.87 -5.36 -14.33
N VAL A 105 -1.53 -5.89 -13.30
CA VAL A 105 -2.94 -6.29 -13.35
C VAL A 105 -3.86 -5.07 -13.54
N LEU A 106 -3.57 -3.97 -12.84
CA LEU A 106 -4.34 -2.72 -12.96
C LEU A 106 -4.20 -2.12 -14.37
N LEU A 107 -3.00 -2.12 -14.96
CA LEU A 107 -2.78 -1.69 -16.34
C LEU A 107 -3.67 -2.47 -17.33
N VAL A 108 -3.67 -3.80 -17.22
CA VAL A 108 -4.50 -4.66 -18.07
C VAL A 108 -5.99 -4.37 -17.87
N ALA A 109 -6.39 -4.15 -16.63
CA ALA A 109 -7.76 -3.88 -16.26
C ALA A 109 -8.26 -2.54 -16.84
N ILE A 110 -7.46 -1.48 -16.70
CA ILE A 110 -7.76 -0.16 -17.28
C ILE A 110 -7.82 -0.27 -18.81
N TRP A 111 -6.83 -0.96 -19.43
CA TRP A 111 -6.82 -1.15 -20.88
C TRP A 111 -8.08 -1.86 -21.38
N ARG A 112 -8.45 -2.97 -20.73
CA ARG A 112 -9.69 -3.70 -21.10
C ARG A 112 -10.95 -2.87 -20.89
N ARG A 113 -11.00 -2.09 -19.83
CA ARG A 113 -12.16 -1.26 -19.46
C ARG A 113 -12.36 -0.08 -20.41
N THR A 114 -11.28 0.60 -20.78
CA THR A 114 -11.31 1.82 -21.60
C THR A 114 -11.13 1.57 -23.09
N GLY A 115 -10.64 0.39 -23.48
CA GLY A 115 -10.23 0.09 -24.85
C GLY A 115 -8.97 0.87 -25.30
N SER A 116 -8.37 1.71 -24.44
CA SER A 116 -7.25 2.58 -24.76
C SER A 116 -5.99 2.19 -24.00
N LEU A 117 -4.98 1.72 -24.72
CA LEU A 117 -3.65 1.46 -24.13
C LEU A 117 -3.01 2.76 -23.61
N TRP A 118 -3.23 3.89 -24.29
CA TRP A 118 -2.68 5.18 -23.86
C TRP A 118 -3.22 5.64 -22.51
N VAL A 119 -4.52 5.51 -22.28
CA VAL A 119 -5.16 5.78 -20.97
C VAL A 119 -4.60 4.84 -19.89
N ALA A 120 -4.46 3.55 -20.22
CA ALA A 120 -3.92 2.59 -19.27
C ALA A 120 -2.46 2.89 -18.90
N LEU A 121 -1.61 3.17 -19.89
CA LEU A 121 -0.21 3.53 -19.65
C LEU A 121 -0.09 4.85 -18.89
N ALA A 122 -0.83 5.89 -19.27
CA ALA A 122 -0.80 7.19 -18.58
C ALA A 122 -1.19 7.02 -17.09
N SER A 123 -2.29 6.30 -16.81
CA SER A 123 -2.73 6.06 -15.43
C SER A 123 -1.69 5.24 -14.64
N THR A 124 -1.20 4.15 -15.23
CA THR A 124 -0.26 3.26 -14.54
C THR A 124 1.08 3.95 -14.29
N VAL A 125 1.64 4.66 -15.28
CA VAL A 125 2.91 5.38 -15.11
C VAL A 125 2.79 6.45 -14.03
N LEU A 126 1.70 7.21 -13.98
CA LEU A 126 1.47 8.19 -12.90
C LEU A 126 1.42 7.53 -11.52
N ILE A 127 0.80 6.35 -11.40
CA ILE A 127 0.73 5.62 -10.12
C ILE A 127 2.11 5.11 -9.73
N VAL A 128 2.77 4.34 -10.60
CA VAL A 128 4.01 3.62 -10.26
C VAL A 128 5.23 4.51 -10.12
N THR A 129 5.23 5.69 -10.75
CA THR A 129 6.32 6.65 -10.65
C THR A 129 6.08 7.71 -9.59
N ALA A 130 4.94 7.67 -8.88
CA ALA A 130 4.72 8.52 -7.72
C ALA A 130 5.86 8.32 -6.72
N ALA A 131 6.45 9.40 -6.23
CA ALA A 131 7.69 9.33 -5.44
C ALA A 131 7.52 8.47 -4.16
N TYR A 132 6.35 8.55 -3.53
CA TYR A 132 6.01 7.72 -2.37
C TYR A 132 5.82 6.23 -2.72
N ASP A 133 5.20 5.93 -3.87
CA ASP A 133 5.07 4.54 -4.33
C ASP A 133 6.47 3.94 -4.56
N LEU A 134 7.35 4.69 -5.25
CA LEU A 134 8.74 4.25 -5.48
C LEU A 134 9.53 4.06 -4.18
N ALA A 135 9.41 5.01 -3.23
CA ALA A 135 10.22 4.99 -2.01
C ALA A 135 9.77 3.92 -1.01
N LEU A 136 8.46 3.67 -0.89
CA LEU A 136 7.89 2.91 0.21
C LEU A 136 7.38 1.52 -0.19
N SER A 137 7.19 1.23 -1.48
CA SER A 137 6.66 -0.06 -1.95
C SER A 137 7.59 -1.24 -1.68
N ALA A 138 8.88 -1.00 -1.49
CA ALA A 138 9.86 -2.03 -1.17
C ALA A 138 10.24 -2.08 0.32
N LEU A 139 9.37 -1.58 1.18
CA LEU A 139 9.51 -1.69 2.63
C LEU A 139 8.58 -2.75 3.18
N VAL A 140 8.95 -3.38 4.28
CA VAL A 140 8.05 -4.21 5.08
C VAL A 140 7.08 -3.28 5.82
N TRP A 141 6.03 -2.84 5.12
CA TRP A 141 5.14 -1.81 5.66
C TRP A 141 3.68 -2.01 5.24
N ASN A 142 2.83 -2.09 6.23
CA ASN A 142 1.42 -2.43 6.09
C ASN A 142 0.59 -1.47 5.22
N PRO A 143 0.73 -0.11 5.24
CA PRO A 143 -0.03 0.76 4.35
C PRO A 143 0.21 0.49 2.87
N MET A 144 1.44 0.16 2.48
CA MET A 144 1.76 -0.14 1.09
C MET A 144 1.19 -1.49 0.66
N MET A 145 1.17 -2.50 1.55
CA MET A 145 0.49 -3.75 1.26
C MET A 145 -1.02 -3.54 1.07
N GLY A 146 -1.65 -2.73 1.91
CA GLY A 146 -3.04 -2.32 1.74
C GLY A 146 -3.31 -1.64 0.40
N ALA A 147 -2.42 -0.74 -0.03
CA ALA A 147 -2.52 -0.09 -1.34
C ALA A 147 -2.41 -1.09 -2.51
N ALA A 148 -1.52 -2.10 -2.43
CA ALA A 148 -1.39 -3.14 -3.45
C ALA A 148 -2.66 -3.98 -3.60
N LEU A 149 -3.23 -4.42 -2.47
CA LEU A 149 -4.46 -5.21 -2.47
C LEU A 149 -5.66 -4.40 -2.97
N ALA A 150 -5.75 -3.11 -2.61
CA ALA A 150 -6.77 -2.20 -3.14
C ALA A 150 -6.63 -2.01 -4.65
N LYS A 151 -5.40 -1.88 -5.21
CA LYS A 151 -5.14 -1.87 -6.66
C LYS A 151 -5.66 -3.15 -7.33
N MET A 152 -5.34 -4.33 -6.76
CA MET A 152 -5.80 -5.61 -7.31
C MET A 152 -7.33 -5.73 -7.28
N ALA A 153 -7.97 -5.38 -6.18
CA ALA A 153 -9.43 -5.42 -6.05
C ALA A 153 -10.10 -4.44 -7.03
N THR A 154 -9.57 -3.24 -7.21
CA THR A 154 -10.01 -2.26 -8.22
C THR A 154 -9.89 -2.84 -9.63
N ALA A 155 -8.78 -3.52 -9.93
CA ALA A 155 -8.58 -4.17 -11.21
C ALA A 155 -9.61 -5.27 -11.49
N MET A 156 -9.97 -6.09 -10.48
CA MET A 156 -11.00 -7.12 -10.63
C MET A 156 -12.36 -6.54 -10.98
N VAL A 157 -12.72 -5.41 -10.37
CA VAL A 157 -13.95 -4.68 -10.72
C VAL A 157 -13.89 -4.13 -12.15
N LEU A 158 -12.78 -3.50 -12.53
CA LEU A 158 -12.60 -2.93 -13.87
C LEU A 158 -12.72 -3.97 -14.99
N VAL A 159 -12.21 -5.19 -14.78
CA VAL A 159 -12.37 -6.30 -15.76
C VAL A 159 -13.76 -6.94 -15.69
N GLY A 160 -14.60 -6.56 -14.73
CA GLY A 160 -15.96 -7.07 -14.57
C GLY A 160 -15.99 -8.53 -14.10
N TRP A 161 -14.97 -9.01 -13.38
CA TRP A 161 -14.97 -10.40 -12.89
C TRP A 161 -16.04 -10.65 -11.82
N PRO A 162 -16.28 -9.79 -10.82
CA PRO A 162 -17.36 -9.97 -9.85
C PRO A 162 -18.75 -10.09 -10.47
N SER A 163 -18.97 -9.44 -11.62
CA SER A 163 -20.26 -9.52 -12.30
C SER A 163 -20.48 -10.79 -13.13
N ARG A 164 -19.52 -11.71 -13.13
CA ARG A 164 -19.57 -12.97 -13.91
C ARG A 164 -19.65 -14.22 -13.04
N SER A 165 -19.28 -14.12 -11.76
CA SER A 165 -19.26 -15.27 -10.86
C SER A 165 -19.24 -14.87 -9.40
N ASN A 166 -19.85 -15.70 -8.54
CA ASN A 166 -19.80 -15.55 -7.10
C ASN A 166 -18.37 -15.67 -6.55
N ALA A 167 -17.52 -16.51 -7.16
CA ALA A 167 -16.11 -16.60 -6.82
C ALA A 167 -15.38 -15.29 -7.10
N GLY A 168 -15.73 -14.60 -8.19
CA GLY A 168 -15.21 -13.26 -8.49
C GLY A 168 -15.61 -12.23 -7.45
N VAL A 169 -16.87 -12.26 -6.97
CA VAL A 169 -17.34 -11.41 -5.87
C VAL A 169 -16.55 -11.71 -4.60
N ALA A 170 -16.50 -12.99 -4.19
CA ALA A 170 -15.84 -13.40 -2.95
C ALA A 170 -14.34 -13.04 -2.94
N PHE A 171 -13.62 -13.33 -4.03
CA PHE A 171 -12.20 -13.02 -4.15
C PHE A 171 -11.93 -11.52 -4.14
N THR A 172 -12.75 -10.72 -4.86
CA THR A 172 -12.60 -9.27 -4.88
C THR A 172 -12.90 -8.66 -3.51
N ALA A 173 -13.91 -9.18 -2.81
CA ALA A 173 -14.23 -8.77 -1.43
C ALA A 173 -13.10 -9.14 -0.48
N ALA A 174 -12.52 -10.34 -0.62
CA ALA A 174 -11.39 -10.78 0.20
C ALA A 174 -10.16 -9.89 0.00
N LEU A 175 -9.81 -9.53 -1.25
CA LEU A 175 -8.72 -8.59 -1.53
C LEU A 175 -9.00 -7.21 -0.93
N ALA A 176 -10.21 -6.67 -1.13
CA ALA A 176 -10.58 -5.34 -0.64
C ALA A 176 -10.58 -5.27 0.89
N TRP A 177 -11.09 -6.30 1.57
CA TRP A 177 -11.12 -6.30 3.03
C TRP A 177 -9.76 -6.67 3.65
N SER A 178 -8.97 -7.52 2.99
CA SER A 178 -7.57 -7.73 3.38
C SER A 178 -6.74 -6.45 3.24
N ALA A 179 -7.07 -5.56 2.30
CA ALA A 179 -6.46 -4.24 2.25
C ALA A 179 -6.77 -3.41 3.50
N VAL A 180 -8.00 -3.50 4.04
CA VAL A 180 -8.40 -2.87 5.31
C VAL A 180 -7.65 -3.49 6.49
N HIS A 181 -7.48 -4.84 6.51
CA HIS A 181 -6.67 -5.54 7.51
C HIS A 181 -5.18 -5.19 7.45
N CYS A 182 -4.69 -4.80 6.28
CA CYS A 182 -3.34 -4.24 6.20
C CYS A 182 -3.33 -2.81 6.72
N TYR A 183 -4.33 -2.01 6.35
CA TYR A 183 -4.35 -0.60 6.71
C TYR A 183 -5.77 -0.01 6.72
N THR A 184 -6.18 0.56 7.85
CA THR A 184 -7.56 1.07 8.07
C THR A 184 -7.99 2.11 7.02
N GLY A 185 -7.08 2.95 6.54
CA GLY A 185 -7.39 3.93 5.48
C GLY A 185 -7.85 3.32 4.16
N ALA A 186 -7.65 2.00 3.94
CA ALA A 186 -8.17 1.30 2.78
C ALA A 186 -9.68 1.07 2.82
N VAL A 187 -10.35 1.33 3.95
CA VAL A 187 -11.81 1.15 4.10
C VAL A 187 -12.61 1.93 3.06
N PHE A 188 -12.18 3.14 2.73
CA PHE A 188 -12.87 3.97 1.74
C PHE A 188 -12.75 3.40 0.32
N ALA A 189 -11.60 2.85 -0.03
CA ALA A 189 -11.41 2.12 -1.29
C ALA A 189 -12.24 0.83 -1.31
N ALA A 190 -12.25 0.06 -0.22
CA ALA A 190 -13.04 -1.16 -0.08
C ALA A 190 -14.55 -0.89 -0.23
N LEU A 191 -15.07 0.16 0.43
CA LEU A 191 -16.47 0.58 0.29
C LEU A 191 -16.78 0.96 -1.16
N GLY A 192 -15.93 1.72 -1.83
CA GLY A 192 -16.08 2.03 -3.25
C GLY A 192 -16.15 0.78 -4.13
N ILE A 193 -15.29 -0.21 -3.87
CA ILE A 193 -15.28 -1.50 -4.56
C ILE A 193 -16.58 -2.27 -4.32
N PHE A 194 -17.06 -2.35 -3.07
CA PHE A 194 -18.31 -3.06 -2.73
C PHE A 194 -19.53 -2.39 -3.39
N VAL A 195 -19.61 -1.07 -3.29
CA VAL A 195 -20.65 -0.30 -3.98
C VAL A 195 -20.59 -0.52 -5.50
N SER A 196 -19.39 -0.56 -6.09
CA SER A 196 -19.21 -0.80 -7.52
C SER A 196 -19.77 -2.15 -7.96
N ILE A 197 -19.55 -3.21 -7.19
CA ILE A 197 -20.06 -4.55 -7.49
C ILE A 197 -21.60 -4.54 -7.47
N VAL A 198 -22.17 -4.06 -6.37
CA VAL A 198 -23.63 -4.08 -6.16
C VAL A 198 -24.35 -3.13 -7.11
N ALA A 199 -23.90 -1.87 -7.20
CA ALA A 199 -24.52 -0.87 -8.06
C ALA A 199 -24.37 -1.21 -9.55
N GLY A 200 -23.26 -1.83 -9.95
CA GLY A 200 -23.04 -2.29 -11.33
C GLY A 200 -23.98 -3.40 -11.76
N LEU A 201 -24.32 -4.33 -10.87
CA LEU A 201 -25.34 -5.35 -11.11
C LEU A 201 -26.74 -4.75 -11.13
N PHE A 202 -27.04 -3.90 -10.17
CA PHE A 202 -28.34 -3.23 -10.07
C PHE A 202 -28.64 -2.37 -11.30
N ALA A 203 -27.66 -1.61 -11.80
CA ALA A 203 -27.79 -0.78 -13.00
C ALA A 203 -28.05 -1.59 -14.28
N ARG A 204 -27.68 -2.87 -14.30
CA ARG A 204 -28.02 -3.81 -15.41
C ARG A 204 -29.36 -4.51 -15.24
N GLY A 205 -30.12 -4.21 -14.19
CA GLY A 205 -31.38 -4.84 -13.88
C GLY A 205 -31.28 -6.17 -13.13
N ASP A 206 -30.08 -6.63 -12.82
CA ASP A 206 -29.83 -7.86 -12.07
C ASP A 206 -29.89 -7.61 -10.54
N ARG A 207 -31.13 -7.44 -10.05
CA ARG A 207 -31.38 -7.19 -8.62
C ARG A 207 -31.04 -8.39 -7.75
N ALA A 208 -31.33 -9.60 -8.23
CA ALA A 208 -31.05 -10.83 -7.50
C ALA A 208 -29.53 -11.01 -7.33
N GLY A 209 -28.75 -10.84 -8.41
CA GLY A 209 -27.31 -10.87 -8.38
C GLY A 209 -26.72 -9.79 -7.49
N ALA A 210 -27.31 -8.59 -7.46
CA ALA A 210 -26.87 -7.51 -6.56
C ALA A 210 -27.05 -7.88 -5.08
N VAL A 211 -28.22 -8.41 -4.69
CA VAL A 211 -28.47 -8.88 -3.32
C VAL A 211 -27.55 -10.04 -2.97
N GLN A 212 -27.44 -11.04 -3.86
CA GLN A 212 -26.53 -12.16 -3.65
C GLN A 212 -25.07 -11.70 -3.45
N SER A 213 -24.62 -10.76 -4.27
CA SER A 213 -23.25 -10.19 -4.13
C SER A 213 -23.08 -9.46 -2.80
N ALA A 214 -24.07 -8.70 -2.35
CA ALA A 214 -24.02 -8.04 -1.04
C ALA A 214 -23.92 -9.05 0.11
N VAL A 215 -24.66 -10.15 0.04
CA VAL A 215 -24.59 -11.25 1.03
C VAL A 215 -23.21 -11.91 1.01
N ILE A 216 -22.65 -12.20 -0.17
CA ILE A 216 -21.30 -12.77 -0.30
C ILE A 216 -20.25 -11.82 0.28
N ILE A 217 -20.32 -10.52 -0.03
CA ILE A 217 -19.42 -9.51 0.51
C ILE A 217 -19.49 -9.51 2.05
N ALA A 218 -20.70 -9.45 2.61
CA ALA A 218 -20.91 -9.46 4.05
C ALA A 218 -20.35 -10.73 4.70
N ALA A 219 -20.59 -11.89 4.08
CA ALA A 219 -20.09 -13.19 4.59
C ALA A 219 -18.53 -13.22 4.56
N VAL A 220 -17.90 -12.75 3.49
CA VAL A 220 -16.43 -12.69 3.38
C VAL A 220 -15.84 -11.75 4.43
N VAL A 221 -16.43 -10.57 4.61
CA VAL A 221 -16.01 -9.62 5.66
C VAL A 221 -16.16 -10.28 7.04
N ALA A 222 -17.31 -10.88 7.34
CA ALA A 222 -17.54 -11.54 8.62
C ALA A 222 -16.51 -12.64 8.89
N VAL A 223 -16.18 -13.48 7.90
CA VAL A 223 -15.17 -14.54 8.04
C VAL A 223 -13.77 -13.96 8.32
N LEU A 224 -13.41 -12.91 7.63
CA LEU A 224 -12.10 -12.25 7.81
C LEU A 224 -11.98 -11.55 9.17
N GLU A 225 -13.09 -11.09 9.75
CA GLU A 225 -13.11 -10.46 11.08
C GLU A 225 -13.05 -11.47 12.24
N VAL A 226 -13.32 -12.77 12.00
CA VAL A 226 -13.31 -13.79 13.07
C VAL A 226 -12.05 -13.74 13.93
N PRO A 227 -10.82 -13.68 13.39
CA PRO A 227 -9.61 -13.63 14.22
C PRO A 227 -9.57 -12.42 15.15
N LEU A 228 -9.96 -11.25 14.68
CA LEU A 228 -10.01 -10.02 15.48
C LEU A 228 -11.04 -10.14 16.59
N VAL A 229 -12.23 -10.67 16.30
CA VAL A 229 -13.29 -10.89 17.30
C VAL A 229 -12.81 -11.89 18.37
N VAL A 230 -12.20 -13.01 17.96
CA VAL A 230 -11.63 -14.00 18.90
C VAL A 230 -10.57 -13.35 19.79
N HIS A 231 -9.67 -12.53 19.22
CA HIS A 231 -8.68 -11.81 20.01
C HIS A 231 -9.32 -10.90 21.06
N GLN A 232 -10.35 -10.13 20.68
CA GLN A 232 -11.03 -9.22 21.60
C GLN A 232 -11.80 -9.95 22.71
N MET A 233 -12.40 -11.10 22.40
CA MET A 233 -13.10 -11.94 23.40
C MET A 233 -12.13 -12.61 24.36
N SER A 234 -10.91 -12.95 23.92
CA SER A 234 -9.89 -13.63 24.73
C SER A 234 -9.02 -12.69 25.57
N SER A 235 -8.98 -11.40 25.25
CA SER A 235 -8.10 -10.41 25.87
C SER A 235 -8.92 -9.40 26.67
N ALA A 236 -9.12 -9.65 27.98
CA ALA A 236 -9.90 -8.78 28.86
C ALA A 236 -9.41 -7.32 28.94
N SER A 237 -8.17 -7.05 28.55
CA SER A 237 -7.54 -5.73 28.52
C SER A 237 -7.38 -5.13 27.12
N ALA A 238 -7.87 -5.81 26.05
CA ALA A 238 -7.76 -5.28 24.71
C ALA A 238 -8.63 -4.04 24.54
N PRO A 239 -8.08 -2.89 24.12
CA PRO A 239 -8.90 -1.74 23.82
C PRO A 239 -9.88 -2.09 22.69
N PRO A 240 -11.12 -1.57 22.73
CA PRO A 240 -12.11 -1.89 21.71
C PRO A 240 -11.61 -1.47 20.34
N ALA A 241 -11.76 -2.36 19.33
CA ALA A 241 -11.26 -2.18 17.97
C ALA A 241 -11.70 -0.84 17.32
N MET A 242 -12.86 -0.35 17.67
CA MET A 242 -13.45 0.88 17.14
C MET A 242 -13.42 2.05 18.14
N GLY A 243 -12.68 1.93 19.25
CA GLY A 243 -12.72 2.90 20.35
C GLY A 243 -12.40 4.33 19.94
N ALA A 244 -11.41 4.52 19.05
CA ALA A 244 -11.07 5.84 18.55
C ALA A 244 -12.14 6.43 17.63
N VAL A 245 -12.76 5.61 16.78
CA VAL A 245 -13.83 6.06 15.87
C VAL A 245 -15.10 6.37 16.67
N THR A 246 -15.51 5.45 17.55
CA THR A 246 -16.70 5.65 18.40
C THR A 246 -16.51 6.81 19.38
N GLY A 247 -15.29 6.99 19.92
CA GLY A 247 -14.94 8.14 20.74
C GLY A 247 -15.01 9.45 19.97
N SER A 248 -14.50 9.51 18.74
CA SER A 248 -14.60 10.71 17.88
C SER A 248 -16.06 11.04 17.55
N VAL A 249 -16.85 10.05 17.16
CA VAL A 249 -18.29 10.22 16.89
C VAL A 249 -19.04 10.64 18.17
N GLY A 250 -18.72 10.00 19.31
CA GLY A 250 -19.31 10.36 20.61
C GLY A 250 -19.08 11.83 20.99
N ARG A 251 -17.86 12.33 20.84
CA ARG A 251 -17.50 13.74 21.09
C ARG A 251 -18.22 14.71 20.17
N ILE A 252 -18.50 14.32 18.93
CA ILE A 252 -19.28 15.14 18.00
C ILE A 252 -20.76 15.14 18.40
N LEU A 253 -21.32 13.96 18.74
CA LEU A 253 -22.71 13.84 19.15
C LEU A 253 -23.00 14.54 20.50
N SER A 254 -22.03 14.55 21.42
CA SER A 254 -22.12 15.30 22.69
C SER A 254 -21.93 16.82 22.54
N GLY A 255 -21.55 17.29 21.35
CA GLY A 255 -21.27 18.71 21.09
C GLY A 255 -19.87 19.17 21.55
N GLU A 256 -19.03 18.26 22.09
CA GLU A 256 -17.66 18.57 22.52
C GLU A 256 -16.72 18.84 21.33
N ALA A 257 -17.05 18.35 20.15
CA ALA A 257 -16.30 18.57 18.93
C ALA A 257 -17.23 18.84 17.74
N ARG A 258 -16.66 19.38 16.65
CA ARG A 258 -17.38 19.59 15.38
C ARG A 258 -16.69 18.83 14.26
N PRO A 259 -17.45 18.36 13.22
CA PRO A 259 -16.85 17.79 12.03
C PRO A 259 -15.92 18.78 11.33
N GLN A 260 -14.72 18.32 10.95
CA GLN A 260 -13.64 19.16 10.42
C GLN A 260 -13.49 19.01 8.90
N PHE A 261 -14.53 19.31 8.12
CA PHE A 261 -14.52 19.12 6.66
C PHE A 261 -13.40 19.90 5.94
N ALA A 262 -13.12 21.14 6.38
CA ALA A 262 -12.05 21.93 5.78
C ALA A 262 -10.67 21.31 6.02
N ALA A 263 -10.40 20.84 7.24
CA ALA A 263 -9.14 20.17 7.57
C ALA A 263 -9.00 18.85 6.84
N SER A 264 -10.08 18.06 6.74
CA SER A 264 -10.10 16.82 5.98
C SER A 264 -9.83 17.03 4.48
N TRP A 265 -10.45 18.05 3.88
CA TRP A 265 -10.17 18.44 2.51
C TRP A 265 -8.71 18.86 2.32
N GLN A 266 -8.18 19.70 3.22
CA GLN A 266 -6.77 20.13 3.18
C GLN A 266 -5.81 18.95 3.33
N GLY A 267 -6.12 18.00 4.20
CA GLY A 267 -5.35 16.76 4.37
C GLY A 267 -5.32 15.93 3.09
N PHE A 268 -6.47 15.69 2.48
CA PHE A 268 -6.57 14.97 1.20
C PHE A 268 -5.85 15.71 0.06
N ALA A 269 -6.09 17.02 -0.06
CA ALA A 269 -5.46 17.85 -1.09
C ALA A 269 -3.93 17.88 -0.95
N GLY A 270 -3.44 18.05 0.28
CA GLY A 270 -2.02 18.02 0.59
C GLY A 270 -1.39 16.66 0.29
N ALA A 271 -2.06 15.57 0.66
CA ALA A 271 -1.61 14.21 0.36
C ALA A 271 -1.55 13.93 -1.15
N PHE A 272 -2.62 14.24 -1.90
CA PHE A 272 -2.66 14.04 -3.34
C PHE A 272 -1.58 14.85 -4.06
N THR A 273 -1.48 16.14 -3.74
CA THR A 273 -0.49 17.04 -4.33
C THR A 273 0.94 16.58 -4.03
N PHE A 274 1.20 16.11 -2.80
CA PHE A 274 2.50 15.60 -2.43
C PHE A 274 2.82 14.28 -3.15
N ILE A 275 1.91 13.31 -3.15
CA ILE A 275 2.14 11.99 -3.74
C ILE A 275 2.31 12.10 -5.25
N GLN A 276 1.45 12.87 -5.94
CA GLN A 276 1.44 12.99 -7.39
C GLN A 276 2.30 14.14 -7.91
N GLY A 277 2.52 15.18 -7.12
CA GLY A 277 3.27 16.37 -7.52
C GLY A 277 4.72 16.42 -7.08
N ALA A 278 5.21 15.45 -6.30
CA ALA A 278 6.62 15.44 -5.87
C ALA A 278 7.57 15.35 -7.09
N PRO A 279 8.70 16.08 -7.07
CA PRO A 279 9.21 16.95 -6.00
C PRO A 279 8.61 18.37 -5.96
N TRP A 280 7.85 18.79 -7.00
CA TRP A 280 7.39 20.20 -7.13
C TRP A 280 6.16 20.55 -6.29
N GLN A 281 5.31 19.57 -6.00
CA GLN A 281 4.11 19.69 -5.18
C GLN A 281 3.18 20.87 -5.55
N PRO A 282 2.77 21.02 -6.83
CA PRO A 282 1.99 22.18 -7.26
C PRO A 282 0.58 22.14 -6.68
N GLY A 283 0.24 23.13 -5.84
CA GLY A 283 -1.06 23.18 -5.16
C GLY A 283 -2.28 23.22 -6.08
N TRP A 284 -2.10 23.69 -7.33
CA TRP A 284 -3.17 23.68 -8.34
C TRP A 284 -3.59 22.28 -8.80
N LEU A 285 -2.74 21.26 -8.60
CA LEU A 285 -3.00 19.88 -9.07
C LEU A 285 -4.29 19.30 -8.47
N ILE A 286 -4.64 19.67 -7.23
CA ILE A 286 -5.90 19.24 -6.62
C ILE A 286 -7.13 19.79 -7.35
N TRP A 287 -7.05 21.01 -7.90
CA TRP A 287 -8.16 21.60 -8.64
C TRP A 287 -8.33 20.94 -10.01
N VAL A 288 -7.25 20.47 -10.64
CA VAL A 288 -7.32 19.63 -11.84
C VAL A 288 -8.01 18.30 -11.53
N LEU A 289 -7.69 17.68 -10.38
CA LEU A 289 -8.40 16.47 -9.94
C LEU A 289 -9.88 16.75 -9.69
N ALA A 290 -10.22 17.83 -8.98
CA ALA A 290 -11.61 18.20 -8.70
C ALA A 290 -12.40 18.48 -9.98
N GLY A 291 -11.84 19.23 -10.93
CA GLY A 291 -12.43 19.44 -12.25
C GLY A 291 -12.61 18.13 -13.04
N SER A 292 -11.60 17.25 -12.99
CA SER A 292 -11.67 15.92 -13.60
C SER A 292 -12.77 15.06 -12.97
N ALA A 293 -12.95 15.13 -11.65
CA ALA A 293 -14.02 14.42 -10.96
C ALA A 293 -15.41 14.88 -11.42
N LEU A 294 -15.63 16.19 -11.57
CA LEU A 294 -16.87 16.72 -12.12
C LEU A 294 -17.13 16.23 -13.55
N VAL A 295 -16.11 16.24 -14.41
CA VAL A 295 -16.21 15.72 -15.77
C VAL A 295 -16.54 14.23 -15.76
N VAL A 296 -15.89 13.43 -14.90
CA VAL A 296 -16.16 11.99 -14.77
C VAL A 296 -17.59 11.76 -14.28
N LEU A 297 -18.07 12.49 -13.29
CA LEU A 297 -19.45 12.40 -12.79
C LEU A 297 -20.48 12.67 -13.90
N VAL A 298 -20.26 13.67 -14.72
CA VAL A 298 -21.18 14.01 -15.81
C VAL A 298 -21.13 12.97 -16.94
N LYS A 299 -19.91 12.66 -17.42
CA LYS A 299 -19.69 11.77 -18.57
C LYS A 299 -20.09 10.33 -18.28
N TYR A 300 -19.77 9.84 -17.10
CA TYR A 300 -19.99 8.46 -16.69
C TYR A 300 -21.18 8.28 -15.73
N ARG A 301 -22.10 9.25 -15.66
CA ARG A 301 -23.29 9.21 -14.78
C ARG A 301 -24.14 7.94 -14.88
N ARG A 302 -24.09 7.24 -16.04
CA ARG A 302 -24.78 5.97 -16.29
C ARG A 302 -23.95 4.73 -15.96
N ASP A 303 -22.75 4.91 -15.46
CA ASP A 303 -21.83 3.85 -15.07
C ASP A 303 -21.50 3.94 -13.57
N PRO A 304 -22.45 3.58 -12.69
CA PRO A 304 -22.26 3.72 -11.24
C PRO A 304 -21.11 2.84 -10.73
N ALA A 305 -20.79 1.73 -11.43
CA ALA A 305 -19.68 0.90 -11.07
C ALA A 305 -18.33 1.63 -11.24
N LEU A 306 -18.16 2.39 -12.31
CA LEU A 306 -16.95 3.18 -12.53
C LEU A 306 -16.86 4.35 -11.52
N LEU A 307 -17.97 5.06 -11.30
CA LEU A 307 -18.02 6.17 -10.34
C LEU A 307 -17.69 5.72 -8.92
N ALA A 308 -18.12 4.53 -8.55
CA ALA A 308 -17.92 3.98 -7.23
C ALA A 308 -16.44 3.63 -6.92
N ILE A 309 -15.62 3.31 -7.93
CA ILE A 309 -14.17 3.05 -7.71
C ILE A 309 -13.29 4.26 -8.03
N THR A 310 -13.83 5.30 -8.66
CA THR A 310 -13.08 6.50 -9.02
C THR A 310 -13.37 7.63 -8.03
N VAL A 311 -14.56 8.20 -8.05
CA VAL A 311 -14.90 9.43 -7.30
C VAL A 311 -15.36 9.13 -5.88
N LEU A 312 -16.17 8.09 -5.67
CA LEU A 312 -16.79 7.80 -4.38
C LEU A 312 -15.79 7.59 -3.24
N PRO A 313 -14.68 6.83 -3.40
CA PRO A 313 -13.71 6.63 -2.31
C PRO A 313 -13.10 7.93 -1.80
N GLN A 314 -12.87 8.90 -2.68
CA GLN A 314 -12.32 10.20 -2.34
C GLN A 314 -13.33 11.01 -1.51
N ILE A 315 -14.60 11.03 -1.93
CA ILE A 315 -15.69 11.70 -1.20
C ILE A 315 -15.86 11.05 0.18
N LEU A 316 -15.89 9.71 0.25
CA LEU A 316 -16.03 8.98 1.51
C LEU A 316 -14.85 9.24 2.45
N ALA A 317 -13.62 9.35 1.94
CA ALA A 317 -12.46 9.64 2.76
C ALA A 317 -12.52 11.07 3.31
N ILE A 318 -12.85 12.05 2.48
CA ILE A 318 -12.98 13.45 2.93
C ILE A 318 -14.11 13.56 3.97
N ALA A 319 -15.26 12.92 3.71
CA ALA A 319 -16.37 12.92 4.66
C ALA A 319 -16.02 12.14 5.94
N GLY A 320 -15.47 10.94 5.83
CA GLY A 320 -15.14 10.08 6.98
C GLY A 320 -14.09 10.70 7.88
N TYR A 321 -13.01 11.23 7.32
CA TYR A 321 -11.98 11.89 8.10
C TYR A 321 -12.42 13.24 8.69
N ALA A 322 -13.47 13.87 8.15
CA ALA A 322 -14.06 15.06 8.80
C ALA A 322 -14.65 14.74 10.18
N PHE A 323 -15.08 13.49 10.40
CA PHE A 323 -15.58 13.00 11.70
C PHE A 323 -14.49 12.42 12.60
N TYR A 324 -13.25 12.34 12.13
CA TYR A 324 -12.13 11.90 12.95
C TYR A 324 -11.57 13.08 13.75
N VAL A 325 -11.78 13.03 15.06
CA VAL A 325 -11.30 14.05 16.01
C VAL A 325 -10.07 13.48 16.72
N GLY A 326 -8.99 13.41 16.00
CA GLY A 326 -7.70 12.93 16.49
C GLY A 326 -6.55 13.80 16.02
N ASP A 327 -5.34 13.33 16.28
CA ASP A 327 -4.13 13.97 15.80
C ASP A 327 -4.01 13.92 14.27
N PHE A 328 -3.03 14.61 13.74
CA PHE A 328 -2.74 14.79 12.33
C PHE A 328 -2.83 13.50 11.51
N LEU A 329 -3.60 13.53 10.42
CA LEU A 329 -3.65 12.46 9.42
C LEU A 329 -2.46 12.59 8.46
N ASP A 330 -1.52 11.66 8.52
CA ASP A 330 -0.37 11.63 7.61
C ASP A 330 -0.80 11.22 6.18
N ARG A 331 0.03 11.52 5.20
CA ARG A 331 -0.20 11.31 3.77
C ARG A 331 -0.47 9.86 3.40
N TYR A 332 0.11 8.91 4.12
CA TYR A 332 -0.09 7.49 3.86
C TYR A 332 -1.52 7.00 4.15
N TYR A 333 -2.32 7.76 4.89
CA TYR A 333 -3.74 7.46 5.08
C TYR A 333 -4.54 7.45 3.78
N TYR A 334 -4.01 8.04 2.73
CA TYR A 334 -4.68 8.18 1.43
C TYR A 334 -4.10 7.28 0.33
N PHE A 335 -3.09 6.45 0.61
CA PHE A 335 -2.42 5.63 -0.42
C PHE A 335 -3.36 4.70 -1.18
N SER A 336 -4.28 4.05 -0.49
CA SER A 336 -5.26 3.14 -1.09
C SER A 336 -6.24 3.84 -2.04
N LEU A 337 -6.38 5.17 -1.95
CA LEU A 337 -7.25 5.98 -2.79
C LEU A 337 -6.57 6.42 -4.09
N MET A 338 -5.24 6.40 -4.13
CA MET A 338 -4.48 6.97 -5.25
C MET A 338 -4.80 6.33 -6.61
N PRO A 339 -5.02 5.01 -6.73
CA PRO A 339 -5.43 4.42 -8.01
C PRO A 339 -6.73 5.00 -8.54
N GLY A 340 -7.75 5.14 -7.69
CA GLY A 340 -9.03 5.76 -8.04
C GLY A 340 -8.87 7.25 -8.39
N ALA A 341 -8.08 8.00 -7.62
CA ALA A 341 -7.83 9.42 -7.85
C ALA A 341 -7.08 9.67 -9.18
N VAL A 342 -6.03 8.89 -9.46
CA VAL A 342 -5.32 8.99 -10.73
C VAL A 342 -6.19 8.58 -11.91
N LEU A 343 -7.00 7.53 -11.75
CA LEU A 343 -7.94 7.10 -12.77
C LEU A 343 -9.01 8.19 -13.01
N THR A 344 -9.50 8.84 -11.96
CA THR A 344 -10.40 10.00 -12.07
C THR A 344 -9.73 11.13 -12.86
N LEU A 345 -8.48 11.47 -12.52
CA LEU A 345 -7.72 12.51 -13.21
C LEU A 345 -7.58 12.21 -14.71
N VAL A 346 -7.09 11.01 -15.06
CA VAL A 346 -6.83 10.65 -16.46
C VAL A 346 -8.13 10.52 -17.26
N LEU A 347 -9.17 9.91 -16.71
CA LEU A 347 -10.48 9.79 -17.36
C LEU A 347 -11.14 11.16 -17.57
N GLY A 348 -11.00 12.08 -16.62
CA GLY A 348 -11.50 13.44 -16.74
C GLY A 348 -10.79 14.22 -17.84
N LEU A 349 -9.46 14.21 -17.84
CA LEU A 349 -8.63 14.88 -18.86
C LEU A 349 -8.87 14.30 -20.25
N THR A 350 -9.09 12.98 -20.37
CA THR A 350 -9.33 12.30 -21.66
C THR A 350 -10.79 12.25 -22.05
N ALA A 351 -11.67 12.97 -21.37
CA ALA A 351 -13.11 13.02 -21.65
C ALA A 351 -13.45 13.85 -22.92
N ALA A 352 -12.62 13.83 -23.94
CA ALA A 352 -12.79 14.56 -25.18
C ALA A 352 -13.91 13.99 -26.07
N PRO A 353 -14.50 14.81 -26.98
CA PRO A 353 -15.59 14.39 -27.85
C PRO A 353 -15.15 13.39 -28.94
N SER A 354 -13.87 13.38 -29.34
CA SER A 354 -13.38 12.42 -30.31
C SER A 354 -12.33 11.46 -29.71
N PRO A 355 -12.34 10.17 -30.13
CA PRO A 355 -11.35 9.20 -29.67
C PRO A 355 -9.89 9.60 -29.98
N ARG A 356 -9.64 10.28 -31.11
CA ARG A 356 -8.30 10.74 -31.49
C ARG A 356 -7.80 11.80 -30.53
N ILE A 357 -8.65 12.77 -30.17
CA ILE A 357 -8.29 13.82 -29.19
C ILE A 357 -8.04 13.18 -27.83
N ALA A 358 -8.91 12.27 -27.39
CA ALA A 358 -8.73 11.54 -26.13
C ALA A 358 -7.42 10.78 -26.08
N GLN A 359 -7.02 10.10 -27.16
CA GLN A 359 -5.75 9.40 -27.27
C GLN A 359 -4.57 10.36 -27.28
N GLY A 360 -4.67 11.49 -27.98
CA GLY A 360 -3.65 12.55 -27.99
C GLY A 360 -3.41 13.13 -26.59
N ILE A 361 -4.49 13.41 -25.84
CA ILE A 361 -4.40 13.87 -24.45
C ILE A 361 -3.76 12.80 -23.56
N ALA A 362 -4.20 11.53 -23.69
CA ALA A 362 -3.61 10.44 -22.90
C ALA A 362 -2.11 10.27 -23.20
N ALA A 363 -1.71 10.37 -24.46
CA ALA A 363 -0.30 10.34 -24.86
C ALA A 363 0.48 11.53 -24.28
N ALA A 364 -0.09 12.74 -24.29
CA ALA A 364 0.52 13.93 -23.68
C ALA A 364 0.68 13.74 -22.14
N VAL A 365 -0.33 13.24 -21.44
CA VAL A 365 -0.24 12.92 -20.00
C VAL A 365 0.85 11.88 -19.75
N LEU A 366 0.95 10.84 -20.59
CA LEU A 366 2.00 9.84 -20.48
C LEU A 366 3.38 10.44 -20.70
N LEU A 367 3.55 11.29 -21.72
CA LEU A 367 4.83 11.97 -21.97
C LEU A 367 5.25 12.85 -20.79
N VAL A 368 4.32 13.59 -20.20
CA VAL A 368 4.58 14.37 -18.99
C VAL A 368 4.98 13.45 -17.83
N ALA A 369 4.24 12.36 -17.60
CA ALA A 369 4.54 11.39 -16.54
C ALA A 369 5.94 10.79 -16.71
N VAL A 370 6.31 10.41 -17.94
CA VAL A 370 7.65 9.89 -18.27
C VAL A 370 8.73 10.96 -18.06
N ALA A 371 8.49 12.18 -18.53
CA ALA A 371 9.45 13.30 -18.42
C ALA A 371 9.76 13.68 -16.95
N ILE A 372 8.77 13.58 -16.05
CA ILE A 372 8.96 13.86 -14.62
C ILE A 372 9.53 12.67 -13.83
N THR A 373 9.50 11.46 -14.39
CA THR A 373 9.97 10.23 -13.71
C THR A 373 11.40 10.33 -13.18
N PRO A 374 12.41 10.84 -13.92
CA PRO A 374 13.77 10.94 -13.38
C PRO A 374 13.89 11.82 -12.13
N ALA A 375 13.11 12.90 -12.05
CA ALA A 375 13.08 13.76 -10.87
C ALA A 375 12.38 13.07 -9.68
N ARG A 376 11.31 12.34 -9.93
CA ARG A 376 10.60 11.53 -8.92
C ARG A 376 11.48 10.39 -8.38
N VAL A 377 12.22 9.69 -9.25
CA VAL A 377 13.17 8.65 -8.85
C VAL A 377 14.27 9.23 -7.97
N ARG A 378 14.86 10.36 -8.35
CA ARG A 378 15.87 11.05 -7.52
C ARG A 378 15.31 11.47 -6.18
N PHE A 379 14.10 12.05 -6.15
CA PHE A 379 13.45 12.43 -4.91
C PHE A 379 13.13 11.21 -4.04
N ALA A 380 12.61 10.11 -4.61
CA ALA A 380 12.38 8.87 -3.89
C ALA A 380 13.67 8.27 -3.31
N ALA A 381 14.79 8.39 -4.03
CA ALA A 381 16.10 7.93 -3.56
C ALA A 381 16.65 8.74 -2.39
N THR A 382 16.15 9.96 -2.13
CA THR A 382 16.48 10.75 -0.94
C THR A 382 15.52 10.53 0.22
N MET A 383 14.37 9.89 -0.05
CA MET A 383 13.35 9.60 0.96
C MET A 383 13.58 8.21 1.52
N HIS A 384 13.42 8.09 2.83
CA HIS A 384 13.35 6.77 3.48
C HIS A 384 14.46 5.80 3.04
N ARG A 385 15.66 6.33 2.77
CA ARG A 385 16.86 5.56 2.49
C ARG A 385 17.76 5.59 3.71
N MET A 386 18.23 4.41 4.10
CA MET A 386 19.09 4.22 5.24
C MET A 386 20.42 3.61 4.77
N PRO A 387 21.40 4.43 4.35
CA PRO A 387 22.72 3.93 3.92
C PRO A 387 23.43 3.14 5.01
N GLU A 388 23.10 3.40 6.27
CA GLU A 388 23.59 2.69 7.44
C GLU A 388 23.20 1.20 7.42
N TYR A 389 22.12 0.83 6.71
CA TYR A 389 21.71 -0.57 6.57
C TYR A 389 22.82 -1.42 5.93
N GLY A 390 23.45 -0.94 4.85
CA GLY A 390 24.55 -1.63 4.21
C GLY A 390 25.76 -1.82 5.15
N TRP A 391 26.07 -0.80 5.95
CA TRP A 391 27.18 -0.88 6.94
C TRP A 391 26.87 -1.87 8.07
N LEU A 392 25.63 -1.86 8.58
CA LEU A 392 25.17 -2.83 9.57
C LEU A 392 25.22 -4.26 9.03
N LEU A 393 24.78 -4.46 7.79
CA LEU A 393 24.76 -5.76 7.14
C LEU A 393 26.17 -6.32 6.94
N ASP A 394 27.09 -5.51 6.40
CA ASP A 394 28.46 -5.91 6.17
C ASP A 394 29.20 -6.19 7.50
N GLY A 395 29.01 -5.33 8.49
CA GLY A 395 29.58 -5.53 9.84
C GLY A 395 29.02 -6.79 10.52
N SER A 396 27.71 -7.04 10.41
CA SER A 396 27.08 -8.24 10.97
C SER A 396 27.59 -9.52 10.30
N LYS A 397 27.76 -9.54 8.98
CA LYS A 397 28.34 -10.68 8.23
C LYS A 397 29.74 -10.97 8.69
N ARG A 398 30.61 -9.95 8.79
CA ARG A 398 32.00 -10.10 9.27
C ARG A 398 32.07 -10.60 10.71
N LEU A 399 31.14 -10.18 11.59
CA LEU A 399 31.06 -10.70 12.95
C LEU A 399 30.71 -12.18 12.99
N VAL A 400 29.74 -12.61 12.18
CA VAL A 400 29.36 -14.03 12.08
C VAL A 400 30.49 -14.87 11.53
N GLU A 401 31.18 -14.42 10.48
CA GLU A 401 32.33 -15.08 9.88
C GLU A 401 33.49 -15.29 10.89
N ARG A 402 33.65 -14.37 11.84
CA ARG A 402 34.70 -14.51 12.90
C ARG A 402 34.31 -15.50 14.00
N GLY A 403 33.06 -15.92 14.07
CA GLY A 403 32.57 -16.96 14.99
C GLY A 403 32.59 -16.56 16.48
N HIS A 404 32.77 -15.28 16.82
CA HIS A 404 32.84 -14.83 18.20
C HIS A 404 31.46 -14.40 18.72
N SER A 405 31.08 -14.89 19.90
CA SER A 405 29.99 -14.28 20.67
C SER A 405 30.41 -12.89 21.15
N VAL A 406 29.49 -11.94 21.10
CA VAL A 406 29.72 -10.58 21.57
C VAL A 406 28.68 -10.21 22.64
N LYS A 407 29.11 -9.36 23.61
CA LYS A 407 28.24 -8.86 24.67
C LYS A 407 27.09 -8.01 24.15
N GLY A 408 27.33 -7.32 23.04
CA GLY A 408 26.37 -6.47 22.35
C GLY A 408 27.02 -5.81 21.14
N ILE A 409 26.23 -5.10 20.36
CA ILE A 409 26.69 -4.37 19.18
C ILE A 409 26.41 -2.87 19.36
N ARG A 410 27.41 -2.05 19.09
CA ARG A 410 27.31 -0.58 19.02
C ARG A 410 27.74 -0.11 17.63
N THR A 411 27.36 1.09 17.27
CA THR A 411 27.71 1.71 16.00
C THR A 411 28.46 3.01 16.22
N GLN A 412 29.44 3.33 15.37
CA GLN A 412 30.13 4.65 15.33
C GLN A 412 29.31 5.69 14.55
N PHE A 413 28.19 5.32 13.99
CA PHE A 413 27.30 6.18 13.23
C PHE A 413 25.92 6.23 13.90
N PRO A 414 25.21 7.37 13.77
CA PRO A 414 23.88 7.46 14.31
C PRO A 414 22.93 6.52 13.54
N LEU A 415 22.17 5.73 14.27
CA LEU A 415 21.06 4.97 13.71
C LEU A 415 19.76 5.78 13.84
N PRO A 416 18.80 5.62 12.94
CA PRO A 416 17.44 6.11 13.16
C PRO A 416 16.92 5.62 14.52
N LEU A 417 16.15 6.45 15.19
CA LEU A 417 15.70 6.34 16.60
C LEU A 417 15.12 5.01 17.07
N SER A 418 15.09 3.99 16.24
CA SER A 418 14.50 2.70 16.58
C SER A 418 15.15 1.49 15.90
N ALA A 419 16.27 1.70 15.20
CA ALA A 419 16.98 0.59 14.56
C ALA A 419 17.78 -0.19 15.61
N ASP A 420 17.57 -1.50 15.66
CA ASP A 420 18.33 -2.42 16.51
C ASP A 420 19.56 -2.92 15.74
N PRO A 421 20.79 -2.53 16.14
CA PRO A 421 22.00 -2.97 15.45
C PRO A 421 22.25 -4.48 15.58
N GLU A 422 21.68 -5.14 16.59
CA GLU A 422 21.84 -6.58 16.83
C GLU A 422 20.92 -7.43 15.97
N PHE A 423 19.87 -6.85 15.41
CA PHE A 423 18.82 -7.57 14.69
C PHE A 423 19.37 -8.34 13.47
N LEU A 424 20.16 -7.68 12.62
CA LEU A 424 20.76 -8.32 11.45
C LEU A 424 21.75 -9.42 11.85
N TYR A 425 22.55 -9.18 12.89
CA TYR A 425 23.50 -10.15 13.41
C TYR A 425 22.80 -11.42 13.89
N ARG A 426 21.70 -11.28 14.64
CA ARG A 426 20.90 -12.43 15.12
C ARG A 426 20.27 -13.24 13.97
N ILE A 427 19.74 -12.58 12.94
CA ILE A 427 19.17 -13.27 11.78
C ILE A 427 20.24 -14.09 11.04
N LEU A 428 21.44 -13.55 10.91
CA LEU A 428 22.57 -14.22 10.26
C LEU A 428 23.17 -15.36 11.13
N GLY A 429 22.59 -15.67 12.28
CA GLY A 429 23.03 -16.75 13.17
C GLY A 429 24.06 -16.30 14.22
N GLY A 430 24.28 -15.00 14.35
CA GLY A 430 25.17 -14.44 15.37
C GLY A 430 24.59 -14.57 16.78
N ARG A 431 25.45 -14.72 17.78
CA ARG A 431 25.06 -14.92 19.17
C ARG A 431 25.45 -13.71 20.04
N ILE A 432 24.47 -13.08 20.66
CA ILE A 432 24.67 -12.11 21.72
C ILE A 432 24.73 -12.87 23.05
N ASP A 433 25.83 -12.71 23.77
CA ASP A 433 26.07 -13.33 25.06
C ASP A 433 26.48 -12.24 26.07
N PRO A 434 25.64 -11.92 27.05
CA PRO A 434 25.95 -10.90 28.05
C PRO A 434 27.20 -11.17 28.84
N SER A 435 27.67 -12.42 28.90
CA SER A 435 28.91 -12.83 29.57
C SER A 435 30.14 -12.73 28.68
N ALA A 436 30.00 -12.45 27.38
CA ALA A 436 31.12 -12.29 26.46
C ALA A 436 32.05 -11.12 26.89
N GLU A 437 33.32 -11.26 26.62
CA GLU A 437 34.35 -10.29 27.03
C GLU A 437 34.23 -8.95 26.28
N PHE A 438 33.73 -8.98 25.03
CA PHE A 438 33.80 -7.83 24.14
C PHE A 438 32.43 -7.37 23.64
N THR A 439 32.27 -6.05 23.52
CA THR A 439 31.24 -5.40 22.73
C THR A 439 31.79 -5.11 21.33
N ALA A 440 31.07 -5.49 20.28
CA ALA A 440 31.42 -5.16 18.91
C ALA A 440 31.06 -3.71 18.59
N LEU A 441 31.95 -3.00 17.90
CA LEU A 441 31.73 -1.65 17.41
C LEU A 441 31.81 -1.66 15.89
N LEU A 442 30.66 -1.38 15.23
CA LEU A 442 30.57 -1.31 13.77
C LEU A 442 30.89 0.11 13.28
N THR A 443 31.67 0.21 12.22
CA THR A 443 32.10 1.47 11.61
C THR A 443 31.34 1.72 10.29
N ARG A 444 31.44 2.94 9.73
CA ARG A 444 30.74 3.33 8.49
C ARG A 444 31.15 2.53 7.25
N ASP A 445 32.31 1.92 7.26
CA ASP A 445 32.79 1.04 6.20
C ASP A 445 32.46 -0.45 6.45
N GLY A 446 31.63 -0.73 7.46
CA GLY A 446 31.28 -2.09 7.88
C GLY A 446 32.41 -2.85 8.55
N GLN A 447 33.50 -2.20 8.96
CA GLN A 447 34.54 -2.84 9.75
C GLN A 447 34.06 -3.08 11.18
N VAL A 448 34.74 -3.99 11.87
CA VAL A 448 34.44 -4.40 13.23
C VAL A 448 35.63 -4.17 14.12
N ALA A 449 35.48 -3.34 15.13
CA ALA A 449 36.38 -3.19 16.27
C ALA A 449 35.75 -3.83 17.52
N TYR A 450 36.56 -4.22 18.47
CA TYR A 450 36.11 -4.77 19.75
C TYR A 450 36.50 -3.82 20.89
N ARG A 451 35.56 -3.63 21.83
CA ARG A 451 35.79 -2.92 23.09
C ARG A 451 35.51 -3.87 24.26
N LYS A 452 36.41 -3.87 25.24
CA LYS A 452 36.17 -4.50 26.54
C LYS A 452 35.10 -3.75 27.33
#